data_7d5c08b3f6f0a44eec98beb3b56378c6
#
_entry.id   7d5c08b3f6f0a44eec98beb3b56378c6
#
_cell.length_a   1.000
_cell.length_b   1.000
_cell.length_c   1.000
_cell.angle_alpha   90.00
_cell.angle_beta   90.00
_cell.angle_gamma   90.00
#
_symmetry.space_group_name_H-M   'P 1'
#
loop_
_entity.id
_entity.type
_entity.pdbx_description
1 polymer ?
#
loop_
_entity_poly.entity_id
_entity_poly.type
_entity_poly.pdbx_seq_one_letter_code
_entity_poly.pdbx_strand_id
1 'polypeptide(L)'
;MDPLLTCARSICLVRQADVTREKAAFDVSVKIITTQGPNIESKTWWLVRDNLRGQAYNMKANMLAINKALGDKGKKDADAAYKKFWSEIDQLDLACKKKELALAQKEYGDVLDALKAYQALVA
;
A
#
# COMPACT_ATOMS: atom_id res chain seq x y z
N MET A 1 1.45 36.14 -20.29
CA MET A 1 1.30 34.85 -19.59
C MET A 1 0.80 33.80 -20.57
N ASP A 2 1.48 32.69 -20.67
CA ASP A 2 1.12 31.64 -21.61
C ASP A 2 -0.12 30.89 -21.10
N PRO A 3 -1.25 30.88 -21.83
CA PRO A 3 -2.45 30.12 -21.40
C PRO A 3 -2.22 28.64 -21.27
N LEU A 4 -1.35 28.06 -22.10
CA LEU A 4 -1.01 26.64 -22.02
C LEU A 4 -0.28 26.29 -20.71
N LEU A 5 0.61 27.17 -20.27
CA LEU A 5 1.32 27.01 -19.02
C LEU A 5 0.35 27.08 -17.82
N THR A 6 -0.61 28.00 -17.89
CA THR A 6 -1.64 28.12 -16.85
C THR A 6 -2.51 26.88 -16.78
N CYS A 7 -2.94 26.34 -17.92
CA CYS A 7 -3.70 25.08 -17.99
C CYS A 7 -2.91 23.91 -17.42
N ALA A 8 -1.62 23.80 -17.75
CA ALA A 8 -0.76 22.76 -17.23
C ALA A 8 -0.65 22.82 -15.71
N ARG A 9 -0.52 24.00 -15.13
CA ARG A 9 -0.50 24.20 -13.68
C ARG A 9 -1.82 23.79 -13.03
N SER A 10 -2.94 24.14 -13.63
CA SER A 10 -4.26 23.76 -13.13
C SER A 10 -4.43 22.23 -13.11
N ILE A 11 -4.00 21.55 -14.17
CA ILE A 11 -4.02 20.08 -14.24
C ILE A 11 -3.12 19.46 -13.16
N CYS A 12 -1.92 20.01 -12.97
CA CYS A 12 -1.01 19.53 -11.91
C CYS A 12 -1.60 19.71 -10.51
N LEU A 13 -2.25 20.84 -10.25
CA LEU A 13 -2.91 21.10 -8.97
C LEU A 13 -4.05 20.11 -8.71
N VAL A 14 -4.87 19.83 -9.72
CA VAL A 14 -5.95 18.85 -9.61
C VAL A 14 -5.37 17.46 -9.31
N ARG A 15 -4.32 17.05 -10.01
CA ARG A 15 -3.65 15.76 -9.76
C ARG A 15 -3.07 15.70 -8.36
N GLN A 16 -2.44 16.78 -7.89
CA GLN A 16 -1.90 16.83 -6.52
C GLN A 16 -3.01 16.72 -5.48
N ALA A 17 -4.15 17.37 -5.68
CA ALA A 17 -5.29 17.26 -4.79
C ALA A 17 -5.81 15.82 -4.73
N ASP A 18 -5.93 15.15 -5.88
CA ASP A 18 -6.36 13.75 -5.95
C ASP A 18 -5.36 12.84 -5.24
N VAL A 19 -4.07 13.04 -5.47
CA VAL A 19 -3.00 12.27 -4.81
C VAL A 19 -2.98 12.53 -3.30
N THR A 20 -3.30 13.72 -2.86
CA THR A 20 -3.39 14.04 -1.42
C THR A 20 -4.46 13.18 -0.75
N ARG A 21 -5.64 13.06 -1.36
CA ARG A 21 -6.71 12.18 -0.85
C ARG A 21 -6.30 10.72 -0.88
N GLU A 22 -5.68 10.30 -1.97
CA GLU A 22 -5.20 8.93 -2.11
C GLU A 22 -4.13 8.59 -1.08
N LYS A 23 -3.20 9.51 -0.81
CA LYS A 23 -2.18 9.34 0.23
C LYS A 23 -2.80 9.27 1.62
N ALA A 24 -3.80 10.10 1.91
CA ALA A 24 -4.50 10.06 3.20
C ALA A 24 -5.21 8.72 3.41
N ALA A 25 -5.90 8.22 2.38
CA ALA A 25 -6.56 6.91 2.42
C ALA A 25 -5.54 5.77 2.55
N PHE A 26 -4.43 5.86 1.84
CA PHE A 26 -3.32 4.92 1.95
C PHE A 26 -2.78 4.87 3.37
N ASP A 27 -2.58 6.01 4.02
CA ASP A 27 -2.09 6.08 5.40
C ASP A 27 -3.04 5.40 6.39
N VAL A 28 -4.35 5.50 6.18
CA VAL A 28 -5.35 4.78 6.98
C VAL A 28 -5.16 3.26 6.81
N SER A 29 -5.00 2.81 5.58
CA SER A 29 -4.74 1.38 5.29
C SER A 29 -3.44 0.91 5.93
N VAL A 30 -2.39 1.72 5.89
CA VAL A 30 -1.10 1.43 6.53
C VAL A 30 -1.28 1.21 8.04
N LYS A 31 -2.06 2.06 8.70
CA LYS A 31 -2.34 1.90 10.13
C LYS A 31 -3.02 0.58 10.42
N ILE A 32 -3.98 0.18 9.61
CA ILE A 32 -4.70 -1.09 9.79
C ILE A 32 -3.73 -2.26 9.62
N ILE A 33 -2.91 -2.25 8.57
CA ILE A 33 -1.96 -3.32 8.30
C ILE A 33 -0.88 -3.41 9.37
N THR A 34 -0.35 -2.27 9.82
CA THR A 34 0.73 -2.25 10.82
C THR A 34 0.26 -2.58 12.24
N THR A 35 -1.04 -2.71 12.46
CA THR A 35 -1.61 -3.10 13.77
C THR A 35 -2.06 -4.56 13.81
N GLN A 36 -1.69 -5.38 12.84
CA GLN A 36 -2.09 -6.80 12.81
C GLN A 36 -1.23 -7.71 13.67
N GLY A 37 -0.07 -7.25 14.14
CA GLY A 37 0.83 -8.06 14.97
C GLY A 37 0.13 -8.75 16.15
N PRO A 38 -0.59 -8.03 17.01
CA PRO A 38 -1.32 -8.66 18.13
C PRO A 38 -2.34 -9.72 17.68
N ASN A 39 -3.00 -9.51 16.55
CA ASN A 39 -3.97 -10.48 16.03
C ASN A 39 -3.29 -11.77 15.55
N ILE A 40 -2.08 -11.66 15.01
CA ILE A 40 -1.27 -12.83 14.64
C ILE A 40 -0.81 -13.57 15.89
N GLU A 41 -0.33 -12.85 16.89
CA GLU A 41 0.12 -13.42 18.18
C GLU A 41 -1.02 -14.16 18.88
N SER A 42 -2.23 -13.61 18.86
CA SER A 42 -3.42 -14.22 19.47
C SER A 42 -4.02 -15.33 18.61
N LYS A 43 -3.45 -15.57 17.42
CA LYS A 43 -3.95 -16.56 16.45
C LYS A 43 -5.39 -16.30 16.01
N THR A 44 -5.77 -15.03 15.95
CA THR A 44 -7.09 -14.60 15.44
C THR A 44 -7.04 -14.51 13.91
N TRP A 45 -6.85 -15.66 13.28
CA TRP A 45 -6.54 -15.78 11.85
C TRP A 45 -7.61 -15.17 10.96
N TRP A 46 -8.88 -15.37 11.29
CA TRP A 46 -9.98 -14.81 10.49
C TRP A 46 -9.96 -13.30 10.47
N LEU A 47 -9.59 -12.65 11.58
CA LEU A 47 -9.56 -11.20 11.68
C LEU A 47 -8.39 -10.62 10.88
N VAL A 48 -7.21 -11.24 10.93
CA VAL A 48 -6.07 -10.83 10.10
C VAL A 48 -6.42 -10.90 8.63
N ARG A 49 -6.97 -12.03 8.19
CA ARG A 49 -7.35 -12.22 6.79
C ARG A 49 -8.43 -11.23 6.36
N ASP A 50 -9.42 -10.99 7.21
CA ASP A 50 -10.51 -10.05 6.94
C ASP A 50 -9.98 -8.62 6.80
N ASN A 51 -9.10 -8.20 7.71
CA ASN A 51 -8.48 -6.88 7.67
C ASN A 51 -7.62 -6.70 6.41
N LEU A 52 -6.83 -7.70 6.03
CA LEU A 52 -6.02 -7.63 4.80
C LEU A 52 -6.90 -7.51 3.56
N ARG A 53 -7.94 -8.32 3.46
CA ARG A 53 -8.87 -8.31 2.33
C ARG A 53 -9.69 -7.02 2.27
N GLY A 54 -10.10 -6.51 3.43
CA GLY A 54 -10.84 -5.26 3.53
C GLY A 54 -10.07 -4.06 3.01
N GLN A 55 -8.75 -4.07 3.12
CA GLN A 55 -7.91 -2.99 2.60
C GLN A 55 -7.52 -3.16 1.13
N ALA A 56 -7.48 -4.40 0.63
CA ALA A 56 -6.85 -4.72 -0.65
C ALA A 56 -7.39 -3.88 -1.81
N TYR A 57 -8.69 -3.82 -1.99
CA TYR A 57 -9.29 -3.14 -3.15
C TYR A 57 -8.95 -1.65 -3.19
N ASN A 58 -9.28 -0.94 -2.11
CA ASN A 58 -9.08 0.51 -2.04
C ASN A 58 -7.60 0.87 -1.98
N MET A 59 -6.81 0.12 -1.21
CA MET A 59 -5.38 0.38 -1.08
C MET A 59 -4.64 0.19 -2.40
N LYS A 60 -4.98 -0.83 -3.18
CA LYS A 60 -4.40 -1.03 -4.51
C LYS A 60 -4.68 0.16 -5.42
N ALA A 61 -5.92 0.62 -5.46
CA ALA A 61 -6.30 1.79 -6.26
C ALA A 61 -5.56 3.05 -5.81
N ASN A 62 -5.43 3.27 -4.50
CA ASN A 62 -4.71 4.40 -3.95
C ASN A 62 -3.23 4.37 -4.34
N MET A 63 -2.60 3.21 -4.21
CA MET A 63 -1.18 3.03 -4.55
C MET A 63 -0.93 3.26 -6.04
N LEU A 64 -1.79 2.75 -6.91
CA LEU A 64 -1.65 2.95 -8.35
C LEU A 64 -1.80 4.43 -8.74
N ALA A 65 -2.72 5.16 -8.11
CA ALA A 65 -2.88 6.60 -8.33
C ALA A 65 -1.64 7.37 -7.85
N ILE A 66 -1.10 7.03 -6.68
CA ILE A 66 0.12 7.63 -6.15
C ILE A 66 1.30 7.38 -7.10
N ASN A 67 1.46 6.14 -7.56
CA ASN A 67 2.54 5.76 -8.47
C ASN A 67 2.48 6.55 -9.77
N LYS A 68 1.28 6.68 -10.34
CA LYS A 68 1.07 7.42 -11.58
C LYS A 68 1.49 8.89 -11.46
N ALA A 69 1.33 9.49 -10.29
CA ALA A 69 1.68 10.88 -10.05
C ALA A 69 3.19 11.13 -9.95
N LEU A 70 4.02 10.09 -9.81
CA LEU A 70 5.48 10.23 -9.64
C LEU A 70 6.23 10.51 -10.94
N GLY A 71 5.60 10.41 -12.09
CA GLY A 71 6.28 10.48 -13.39
C GLY A 71 6.94 9.14 -13.76
N ASP A 72 7.42 9.04 -14.99
CA ASP A 72 7.79 7.75 -15.60
C ASP A 72 8.84 6.97 -14.80
N LYS A 73 9.91 7.64 -14.36
CA LYS A 73 11.00 6.98 -13.65
C LYS A 73 10.58 6.53 -12.25
N GLY A 74 9.97 7.42 -11.49
CA GLY A 74 9.49 7.13 -10.14
C GLY A 74 8.38 6.08 -10.15
N LYS A 75 7.50 6.15 -11.14
CA LYS A 75 6.41 5.18 -11.32
C LYS A 75 6.94 3.76 -11.49
N LYS A 76 7.98 3.57 -12.28
CA LYS A 76 8.55 2.24 -12.53
C LYS A 76 9.01 1.57 -11.23
N ASP A 77 9.75 2.29 -10.42
CA ASP A 77 10.24 1.79 -9.14
C ASP A 77 9.10 1.55 -8.15
N ALA A 78 8.15 2.49 -8.09
CA ALA A 78 6.98 2.36 -7.21
C ALA A 78 6.07 1.20 -7.63
N ASP A 79 5.89 0.97 -8.92
CA ASP A 79 5.10 -0.18 -9.42
C ASP A 79 5.77 -1.51 -9.05
N ALA A 80 7.10 -1.58 -9.11
CA ALA A 80 7.83 -2.78 -8.70
C ALA A 80 7.67 -3.03 -7.19
N ALA A 81 7.77 -1.97 -6.37
CA ALA A 81 7.56 -2.07 -4.92
C ALA A 81 6.11 -2.41 -4.58
N TYR A 82 5.14 -1.90 -5.34
CA TYR A 82 3.73 -2.24 -5.23
C TYR A 82 3.52 -3.76 -5.44
N LYS A 83 4.08 -4.31 -6.50
CA LYS A 83 3.95 -5.75 -6.79
C LYS A 83 4.57 -6.59 -5.69
N LYS A 84 5.73 -6.19 -5.19
CA LYS A 84 6.43 -6.88 -4.11
C LYS A 84 5.58 -6.87 -2.84
N PHE A 85 5.02 -5.73 -2.47
CA PHE A 85 4.18 -5.59 -1.29
C PHE A 85 2.96 -6.52 -1.36
N TRP A 86 2.24 -6.51 -2.48
CA TRP A 86 1.04 -7.35 -2.62
C TRP A 86 1.36 -8.83 -2.70
N SER A 87 2.50 -9.20 -3.26
CA SER A 87 2.99 -10.58 -3.21
C SER A 87 3.22 -11.03 -1.76
N GLU A 88 3.80 -10.17 -0.92
CA GLU A 88 4.02 -10.49 0.50
C GLU A 88 2.70 -10.55 1.27
N ILE A 89 1.73 -9.69 0.94
CA ILE A 89 0.37 -9.76 1.54
C ILE A 89 -0.28 -11.10 1.22
N ASP A 90 -0.17 -11.58 -0.01
CA ASP A 90 -0.73 -12.88 -0.42
C ASP A 90 -0.07 -14.03 0.36
N GLN A 91 1.23 -13.96 0.58
CA GLN A 91 1.95 -14.96 1.38
C GLN A 91 1.50 -14.94 2.84
N LEU A 92 1.29 -13.75 3.40
CA LEU A 92 0.77 -13.62 4.76
C LEU A 92 -0.65 -14.20 4.87
N ASP A 93 -1.53 -13.88 3.91
CA ASP A 93 -2.89 -14.43 3.90
C ASP A 93 -2.87 -15.95 3.85
N LEU A 94 -1.99 -16.52 3.04
CA LEU A 94 -1.83 -17.97 2.93
C LEU A 94 -1.35 -18.59 4.26
N ALA A 95 -0.37 -17.95 4.91
CA ALA A 95 0.13 -18.42 6.22
C ALA A 95 -0.99 -18.39 7.27
N CYS A 96 -1.81 -17.35 7.27
CA CYS A 96 -2.97 -17.25 8.16
C CYS A 96 -4.03 -18.31 7.84
N LYS A 97 -4.24 -18.60 6.56
CA LYS A 97 -5.15 -19.67 6.14
C LYS A 97 -4.69 -21.03 6.65
N LYS A 98 -3.39 -21.26 6.62
CA LYS A 98 -2.77 -22.51 7.15
C LYS A 98 -2.67 -22.52 8.66
N LYS A 99 -2.91 -21.39 9.33
CA LYS A 99 -2.83 -21.23 10.79
C LYS A 99 -1.44 -21.58 11.35
N GLU A 100 -0.39 -21.21 10.61
CA GLU A 100 1.00 -21.43 10.98
C GLU A 100 1.59 -20.16 11.60
N LEU A 101 1.72 -20.12 12.92
CA LEU A 101 2.14 -18.94 13.66
C LEU A 101 3.52 -18.43 13.25
N ALA A 102 4.52 -19.30 13.24
CA ALA A 102 5.90 -18.92 12.90
C ALA A 102 6.00 -18.37 11.47
N LEU A 103 5.31 -19.01 10.52
CA LEU A 103 5.28 -18.56 9.15
C LEU A 103 4.55 -17.22 9.01
N ALA A 104 3.42 -17.06 9.70
CA ALA A 104 2.67 -15.79 9.68
C ALA A 104 3.49 -14.65 10.27
N GLN A 105 4.23 -14.88 11.34
CA GLN A 105 5.12 -13.87 11.92
C GLN A 105 6.23 -13.47 10.94
N LYS A 106 6.83 -14.45 10.28
CA LYS A 106 7.87 -14.18 9.26
C LYS A 106 7.30 -13.41 8.08
N GLU A 107 6.18 -13.85 7.53
CA GLU A 107 5.55 -13.19 6.39
C GLU A 107 5.06 -11.80 6.74
N TYR A 108 4.59 -11.58 7.96
CA TYR A 108 4.21 -10.26 8.43
C TYR A 108 5.41 -9.31 8.48
N GLY A 109 6.55 -9.78 8.94
CA GLY A 109 7.80 -9.03 8.89
C GLY A 109 8.17 -8.64 7.47
N ASP A 110 8.04 -9.56 6.52
CA ASP A 110 8.29 -9.31 5.10
C ASP A 110 7.31 -8.27 4.52
N VAL A 111 6.05 -8.32 4.92
CA VAL A 111 5.04 -7.33 4.54
C VAL A 111 5.44 -5.93 5.04
N LEU A 112 5.85 -5.82 6.29
CA LEU A 112 6.25 -4.53 6.87
C LEU A 112 7.50 -3.98 6.17
N ASP A 113 8.46 -4.82 5.82
CA ASP A 113 9.67 -4.40 5.09
C ASP A 113 9.32 -3.93 3.68
N ALA A 114 8.47 -4.65 2.97
CA ALA A 114 8.01 -4.27 1.63
C ALA A 114 7.22 -2.96 1.68
N LEU A 115 6.40 -2.76 2.72
CA LEU A 115 5.64 -1.52 2.91
C LEU A 115 6.57 -0.33 3.13
N LYS A 116 7.58 -0.48 3.98
CA LYS A 116 8.57 0.58 4.23
C LYS A 116 9.33 0.94 2.96
N ALA A 117 9.71 -0.05 2.17
CA ALA A 117 10.39 0.18 0.89
C ALA A 117 9.51 0.98 -0.07
N TYR A 118 8.23 0.64 -0.16
CA TYR A 118 7.27 1.38 -0.97
C TYR A 118 7.11 2.82 -0.46
N GLN A 119 6.92 2.99 0.84
CA GLN A 119 6.73 4.32 1.44
C GLN A 119 7.93 5.24 1.18
N ALA A 120 9.15 4.71 1.20
CA ALA A 120 10.36 5.47 0.91
C ALA A 120 10.37 6.02 -0.52
N LEU A 121 9.77 5.29 -1.48
CA LEU A 121 9.72 5.72 -2.88
C LEU A 121 8.66 6.79 -3.15
N VAL A 122 7.59 6.82 -2.35
CA VAL A 122 6.45 7.70 -2.59
C VAL A 122 6.32 8.85 -1.59
N ALA A 123 7.24 8.92 -0.65
CA ALA A 123 7.25 9.96 0.39
C ALA A 123 7.51 11.37 -0.18
#